data_5c5354571d65ebebc42278effbf95b60
#
_entry.id   5c5354571d65ebebc42278effbf95b60
#
_cell.length_a   1.000
_cell.length_b   1.000
_cell.length_c   1.000
_cell.angle_alpha   90.00
_cell.angle_beta   90.00
_cell.angle_gamma   90.00
#
_symmetry.space_group_name_H-M   'P 1'
#
loop_
_entity.id
_entity.type
_entity.pdbx_description
1 polymer ?
#
loop_
_entity_poly.entity_id
_entity_poly.type
_entity_poly.pdbx_seq_one_letter_code
_entity_poly.pdbx_strand_id
1 'polypeptide(L)'
;GENYWSGVIMLNVVLSCFLLLLVPVVGVGQNSPGPGIFALRTMLQDKDPEIRTKAAEGLGRVGGRESVLILRQGLTDPSLEVRISVIEALGFIGGRLAITVISEALKDNSVEVRIRAVEALVDAGTVSSIPVIQKAFGDKEESVRLHAALMLRRIGHRLTVPVLGDVVLVDKSPTVRAAAAEYLGKVGVKNLRAVGFLAKALEDKSPTVRIRAIESLGFIQLKQAIAVLEKGLQDSDPGVRIRATEVMGHVLAKDFE
;
A
#
# COMPACT_ATOMS: atom_id res chain seq x y z
N GLY A 1 -44.65 16.03 -53.54
CA GLY A 1 -43.92 17.07 -52.82
C GLY A 1 -43.38 16.65 -51.46
N GLU A 2 -42.90 15.41 -51.25
CA GLU A 2 -42.45 15.00 -49.90
C GLU A 2 -41.05 14.38 -49.83
N ASN A 3 -40.18 14.55 -50.77
CA ASN A 3 -38.88 13.89 -50.75
C ASN A 3 -37.63 14.81 -50.96
N TYR A 4 -37.80 16.14 -50.92
CA TYR A 4 -36.68 17.06 -51.12
C TYR A 4 -35.95 17.47 -49.84
N TRP A 5 -36.58 17.37 -48.66
CA TRP A 5 -36.01 17.83 -47.42
C TRP A 5 -35.17 16.78 -46.66
N SER A 6 -35.44 15.50 -46.89
CA SER A 6 -34.65 14.41 -46.26
C SER A 6 -33.24 14.28 -46.81
N GLY A 7 -33.04 14.63 -48.09
CA GLY A 7 -31.70 14.58 -48.73
C GLY A 7 -30.77 15.71 -48.30
N VAL A 8 -31.32 16.90 -48.01
CA VAL A 8 -30.53 18.07 -47.58
C VAL A 8 -30.04 17.96 -46.14
N ILE A 9 -30.86 17.36 -45.28
CA ILE A 9 -30.47 17.13 -43.86
C ILE A 9 -29.38 16.04 -43.75
N MET A 10 -29.52 14.95 -44.55
CA MET A 10 -28.49 13.91 -44.58
C MET A 10 -27.17 14.38 -45.18
N LEU A 11 -27.21 15.22 -46.21
CA LEU A 11 -26.02 15.79 -46.82
C LEU A 11 -25.26 16.74 -45.86
N ASN A 12 -25.97 17.54 -45.08
CA ASN A 12 -25.37 18.43 -44.10
C ASN A 12 -24.77 17.66 -42.89
N VAL A 13 -25.35 16.55 -42.44
CA VAL A 13 -24.79 15.73 -41.37
C VAL A 13 -23.52 14.99 -41.87
N VAL A 14 -23.52 14.49 -43.10
CA VAL A 14 -22.34 13.84 -43.68
C VAL A 14 -21.23 14.83 -44.01
N LEU A 15 -21.54 16.06 -44.47
CA LEU A 15 -20.54 17.11 -44.67
C LEU A 15 -19.96 17.62 -43.31
N SER A 16 -20.78 17.72 -42.26
CA SER A 16 -20.27 18.07 -40.93
C SER A 16 -19.35 17.00 -40.33
N CYS A 17 -19.64 15.72 -40.56
CA CYS A 17 -18.73 14.63 -40.16
C CYS A 17 -17.44 14.59 -41.01
N PHE A 18 -17.51 14.98 -42.32
CA PHE A 18 -16.31 15.00 -43.19
C PHE A 18 -15.44 16.26 -42.96
N LEU A 19 -16.03 17.40 -42.59
CA LEU A 19 -15.23 18.59 -42.23
C LEU A 19 -14.48 18.44 -40.89
N LEU A 20 -14.94 17.56 -39.98
CA LEU A 20 -14.22 17.21 -38.75
C LEU A 20 -12.98 16.30 -39.01
N LEU A 21 -12.87 15.70 -40.19
CA LEU A 21 -11.73 14.86 -40.60
C LEU A 21 -10.61 15.63 -41.35
N LEU A 22 -10.82 16.90 -41.64
CA LEU A 22 -9.85 17.76 -42.34
C LEU A 22 -9.32 18.92 -41.45
N VAL A 23 -9.41 18.78 -40.13
CA VAL A 23 -8.55 19.57 -39.26
C VAL A 23 -7.11 19.10 -39.50
N PRO A 24 -6.21 19.94 -40.05
CA PRO A 24 -4.81 19.54 -40.14
C PRO A 24 -4.37 19.19 -38.74
N VAL A 25 -3.84 17.99 -38.54
CA VAL A 25 -3.05 17.65 -37.38
C VAL A 25 -1.81 18.54 -37.43
N VAL A 26 -2.01 19.82 -37.07
CA VAL A 26 -0.91 20.71 -36.75
C VAL A 26 -0.21 19.96 -35.62
N GLY A 27 1.05 19.59 -35.84
CA GLY A 27 1.86 18.83 -34.91
C GLY A 27 1.81 19.47 -33.53
N VAL A 28 0.87 18.96 -32.74
CA VAL A 28 0.83 19.19 -31.29
C VAL A 28 2.06 18.48 -30.78
N GLY A 29 3.02 19.25 -30.32
CA GLY A 29 4.25 18.72 -29.78
C GLY A 29 3.94 17.55 -28.86
N GLN A 30 4.76 16.51 -28.88
CA GLN A 30 4.58 15.20 -28.21
C GLN A 30 4.32 15.26 -26.68
N ASN A 31 4.01 16.42 -26.13
CA ASN A 31 3.77 16.71 -24.72
C ASN A 31 2.38 17.31 -24.40
N SER A 32 1.46 17.39 -25.37
CA SER A 32 0.10 17.85 -25.08
C SER A 32 -0.79 16.67 -24.69
N PRO A 33 -1.58 16.82 -23.60
CA PRO A 33 -2.52 15.77 -23.20
C PRO A 33 -3.47 15.46 -24.33
N GLY A 34 -3.70 14.17 -24.59
CA GLY A 34 -4.71 13.77 -25.56
C GLY A 34 -6.10 14.30 -25.15
N PRO A 35 -7.01 14.54 -26.11
CA PRO A 35 -8.33 15.12 -25.84
C PRO A 35 -9.11 14.37 -24.74
N GLY A 36 -8.91 13.07 -24.61
CA GLY A 36 -9.53 12.25 -23.58
C GLY A 36 -9.02 12.56 -22.15
N ILE A 37 -7.73 12.81 -21.97
CA ILE A 37 -7.16 13.19 -20.67
C ILE A 37 -7.69 14.58 -20.25
N PHE A 38 -7.81 15.52 -21.19
CA PHE A 38 -8.38 16.82 -20.90
C PHE A 38 -9.83 16.73 -20.45
N ALA A 39 -10.65 15.90 -21.08
CA ALA A 39 -12.02 15.65 -20.66
C ALA A 39 -12.08 15.08 -19.24
N LEU A 40 -11.28 14.04 -18.92
CA LEU A 40 -11.23 13.45 -17.58
C LEU A 40 -10.75 14.46 -16.52
N ARG A 41 -9.79 15.33 -16.85
CA ARG A 41 -9.37 16.43 -15.98
C ARG A 41 -10.53 17.37 -15.65
N THR A 42 -11.35 17.73 -16.65
CA THR A 42 -12.51 18.58 -16.45
C THR A 42 -13.56 17.88 -15.58
N MET A 43 -13.83 16.59 -15.83
CA MET A 43 -14.77 15.78 -15.05
C MET A 43 -14.31 15.58 -13.60
N LEU A 44 -13.02 15.60 -13.33
CA LEU A 44 -12.48 15.54 -11.95
C LEU A 44 -12.84 16.82 -11.13
N GLN A 45 -13.34 17.86 -11.80
CA GLN A 45 -13.77 19.11 -11.17
C GLN A 45 -15.31 19.28 -11.21
N ASP A 46 -16.05 18.24 -11.59
CA ASP A 46 -17.51 18.28 -11.63
C ASP A 46 -18.10 18.52 -10.22
N LYS A 47 -19.30 19.13 -10.17
CA LYS A 47 -20.04 19.33 -8.92
C LYS A 47 -20.46 18.01 -8.26
N ASP A 48 -20.71 16.98 -9.07
CA ASP A 48 -21.13 15.65 -8.62
C ASP A 48 -19.92 14.79 -8.21
N PRO A 49 -19.85 14.33 -6.96
CA PRO A 49 -18.75 13.50 -6.51
C PRO A 49 -18.68 12.14 -7.23
N GLU A 50 -19.80 11.59 -7.71
CA GLU A 50 -19.79 10.34 -8.47
C GLU A 50 -19.09 10.52 -9.81
N ILE A 51 -19.31 11.64 -10.49
CA ILE A 51 -18.60 11.96 -11.74
C ILE A 51 -17.11 12.16 -11.48
N ARG A 52 -16.73 12.85 -10.39
CA ARG A 52 -15.32 13.00 -10.04
C ARG A 52 -14.65 11.65 -9.71
N THR A 53 -15.35 10.74 -9.02
CA THR A 53 -14.89 9.36 -8.76
C THR A 53 -14.64 8.62 -10.06
N LYS A 54 -15.60 8.64 -11.00
CA LYS A 54 -15.43 8.01 -12.31
C LYS A 54 -14.31 8.62 -13.15
N ALA A 55 -14.11 9.92 -13.04
CA ALA A 55 -12.97 10.58 -13.69
C ALA A 55 -11.62 10.10 -13.12
N ALA A 56 -11.51 9.94 -11.79
CA ALA A 56 -10.31 9.39 -11.15
C ALA A 56 -10.03 7.95 -11.61
N GLU A 57 -11.05 7.07 -11.64
CA GLU A 57 -10.93 5.72 -12.18
C GLU A 57 -10.47 5.73 -13.65
N GLY A 58 -11.05 6.61 -14.46
CA GLY A 58 -10.70 6.79 -15.87
C GLY A 58 -9.23 7.20 -16.04
N LEU A 59 -8.76 8.18 -15.26
CA LEU A 59 -7.35 8.60 -15.26
C LEU A 59 -6.41 7.47 -14.81
N GLY A 60 -6.84 6.65 -13.85
CA GLY A 60 -6.12 5.45 -13.43
C GLY A 60 -5.89 4.48 -14.59
N ARG A 61 -6.93 4.23 -15.41
CA ARG A 61 -6.85 3.34 -16.58
C ARG A 61 -5.99 3.92 -17.71
N VAL A 62 -6.04 5.24 -17.92
CA VAL A 62 -5.20 5.93 -18.91
C VAL A 62 -3.73 5.82 -18.51
N GLY A 63 -3.43 5.97 -17.23
CA GLY A 63 -2.07 5.87 -16.71
C GLY A 63 -1.16 7.03 -17.11
N GLY A 64 0.13 6.81 -16.89
CA GLY A 64 1.17 7.75 -17.30
C GLY A 64 1.36 8.94 -16.37
N ARG A 65 2.43 9.69 -16.62
CA ARG A 65 2.87 10.83 -15.78
C ARG A 65 1.79 11.89 -15.62
N GLU A 66 1.09 12.19 -16.68
CA GLU A 66 0.10 13.28 -16.71
C GLU A 66 -1.11 12.94 -15.87
N SER A 67 -1.65 11.70 -16.00
CA SER A 67 -2.74 11.23 -15.13
C SER A 67 -2.38 11.33 -13.66
N VAL A 68 -1.15 10.99 -13.28
CA VAL A 68 -0.68 11.13 -11.89
C VAL A 68 -0.72 12.58 -11.42
N LEU A 69 -0.28 13.54 -12.26
CA LEU A 69 -0.29 14.97 -11.91
C LEU A 69 -1.71 15.55 -11.80
N ILE A 70 -2.63 15.05 -12.62
CA ILE A 70 -4.04 15.45 -12.54
C ILE A 70 -4.68 14.85 -11.29
N LEU A 71 -4.48 13.55 -11.04
CA LEU A 71 -4.99 12.85 -9.86
C LEU A 71 -4.53 13.48 -8.54
N ARG A 72 -3.32 14.02 -8.48
CA ARG A 72 -2.81 14.72 -7.29
C ARG A 72 -3.76 15.82 -6.81
N GLN A 73 -4.46 16.52 -7.73
CA GLN A 73 -5.41 17.58 -7.36
C GLN A 73 -6.62 17.03 -6.60
N GLY A 74 -7.00 15.78 -6.87
CA GLY A 74 -8.12 15.10 -6.20
C GLY A 74 -7.82 14.59 -4.78
N LEU A 75 -6.55 14.64 -4.32
CA LEU A 75 -6.20 14.26 -2.94
C LEU A 75 -6.81 15.20 -1.89
N THR A 76 -7.23 16.38 -2.26
CA THR A 76 -7.86 17.37 -1.38
C THR A 76 -9.36 17.52 -1.64
N ASP A 77 -9.97 16.60 -2.37
CA ASP A 77 -11.40 16.62 -2.65
C ASP A 77 -12.22 16.59 -1.35
N PRO A 78 -13.32 17.35 -1.25
CA PRO A 78 -14.19 17.32 -0.06
C PRO A 78 -14.83 15.94 0.17
N SER A 79 -15.11 15.16 -0.90
CA SER A 79 -15.66 13.80 -0.78
C SER A 79 -14.58 12.81 -0.40
N LEU A 80 -14.87 12.03 0.62
CA LEU A 80 -14.02 10.91 1.05
C LEU A 80 -13.84 9.88 -0.07
N GLU A 81 -14.91 9.54 -0.75
CA GLU A 81 -14.94 8.56 -1.84
C GLU A 81 -14.06 8.98 -3.00
N VAL A 82 -14.06 10.26 -3.36
CA VAL A 82 -13.20 10.78 -4.42
C VAL A 82 -11.73 10.67 -4.02
N ARG A 83 -11.37 11.07 -2.79
CA ARG A 83 -9.98 10.95 -2.32
C ARG A 83 -9.50 9.50 -2.33
N ILE A 84 -10.35 8.55 -1.90
CA ILE A 84 -10.05 7.10 -1.93
C ILE A 84 -9.83 6.64 -3.37
N SER A 85 -10.76 6.95 -4.28
CA SER A 85 -10.65 6.56 -5.69
C SER A 85 -9.40 7.12 -6.37
N VAL A 86 -9.03 8.36 -6.03
CA VAL A 86 -7.77 8.98 -6.50
C VAL A 86 -6.55 8.19 -6.04
N ILE A 87 -6.52 7.77 -4.77
CA ILE A 87 -5.41 6.98 -4.21
C ILE A 87 -5.34 5.61 -4.87
N GLU A 88 -6.47 4.94 -5.07
CA GLU A 88 -6.53 3.65 -5.77
C GLU A 88 -6.06 3.76 -7.22
N ALA A 89 -6.48 4.81 -7.93
CA ALA A 89 -6.02 5.10 -9.28
C ALA A 89 -4.51 5.33 -9.34
N LEU A 90 -3.95 6.08 -8.39
CA LEU A 90 -2.50 6.28 -8.27
C LEU A 90 -1.76 4.97 -7.97
N GLY A 91 -2.32 4.13 -7.10
CA GLY A 91 -1.79 2.79 -6.82
C GLY A 91 -1.74 1.92 -8.07
N PHE A 92 -2.82 1.94 -8.86
CA PHE A 92 -2.91 1.21 -10.11
C PHE A 92 -1.91 1.69 -11.18
N ILE A 93 -1.71 3.01 -11.33
CA ILE A 93 -0.73 3.57 -12.25
C ILE A 93 0.69 3.17 -11.86
N GLY A 94 0.99 3.22 -10.56
CA GLY A 94 2.27 2.81 -10.01
C GLY A 94 3.44 3.72 -10.35
N GLY A 95 4.63 3.25 -9.97
CA GLY A 95 5.89 3.93 -10.25
C GLY A 95 6.25 5.02 -9.26
N ARG A 96 7.47 5.55 -9.37
CA ARG A 96 8.05 6.49 -8.40
C ARG A 96 7.23 7.75 -8.18
N LEU A 97 6.66 8.31 -9.26
CA LEU A 97 5.87 9.53 -9.16
C LEU A 97 4.56 9.28 -8.40
N ALA A 98 3.86 8.18 -8.70
CA ALA A 98 2.65 7.80 -7.99
C ALA A 98 2.93 7.59 -6.49
N ILE A 99 4.00 6.86 -6.13
CA ILE A 99 4.44 6.67 -4.74
C ILE A 99 4.65 8.02 -4.04
N THR A 100 5.29 8.98 -4.72
CA THR A 100 5.51 10.32 -4.16
C THR A 100 4.18 11.02 -3.88
N VAL A 101 3.25 10.98 -4.83
CA VAL A 101 1.92 11.62 -4.68
C VAL A 101 1.09 10.91 -3.61
N ILE A 102 1.04 9.57 -3.59
CA ILE A 102 0.33 8.81 -2.54
C ILE A 102 0.88 9.16 -1.15
N SER A 103 2.19 9.45 -1.03
CA SER A 103 2.79 9.81 0.26
C SER A 103 2.19 11.09 0.89
N GLU A 104 1.57 11.97 0.10
CA GLU A 104 0.88 13.16 0.58
C GLU A 104 -0.40 12.77 1.33
N ALA A 105 -1.10 11.73 0.86
CA ALA A 105 -2.31 11.21 1.48
C ALA A 105 -2.10 10.54 2.84
N LEU A 106 -0.86 10.20 3.23
CA LEU A 106 -0.54 9.75 4.59
C LEU A 106 -0.78 10.84 5.65
N LYS A 107 -1.06 12.07 5.25
CA LYS A 107 -1.38 13.19 6.15
C LYS A 107 -2.86 13.58 6.12
N ASP A 108 -3.70 12.81 5.42
CA ASP A 108 -5.14 13.11 5.35
C ASP A 108 -5.78 13.09 6.74
N ASN A 109 -6.80 13.92 6.92
CA ASN A 109 -7.56 13.96 8.18
C ASN A 109 -8.31 12.65 8.45
N SER A 110 -8.78 11.96 7.41
CA SER A 110 -9.47 10.67 7.50
C SER A 110 -8.48 9.53 7.75
N VAL A 111 -8.74 8.73 8.76
CA VAL A 111 -8.01 7.49 9.05
C VAL A 111 -8.10 6.53 7.86
N GLU A 112 -9.29 6.44 7.25
CA GLU A 112 -9.55 5.55 6.11
C GLU A 112 -8.68 5.92 4.90
N VAL A 113 -8.58 7.22 4.57
CA VAL A 113 -7.72 7.69 3.48
C VAL A 113 -6.25 7.36 3.75
N ARG A 114 -5.78 7.53 5.00
CA ARG A 114 -4.40 7.17 5.36
C ARG A 114 -4.14 5.67 5.24
N ILE A 115 -5.10 4.82 5.63
CA ILE A 115 -5.02 3.36 5.45
C ILE A 115 -4.96 3.02 3.96
N ARG A 116 -5.86 3.57 3.14
CA ARG A 116 -5.85 3.35 1.69
C ARG A 116 -4.55 3.79 1.03
N ALA A 117 -3.96 4.90 1.51
CA ALA A 117 -2.65 5.34 1.04
C ALA A 117 -1.55 4.31 1.33
N VAL A 118 -1.55 3.71 2.52
CA VAL A 118 -0.59 2.65 2.88
C VAL A 118 -0.77 1.40 1.99
N GLU A 119 -2.00 1.00 1.70
CA GLU A 119 -2.32 -0.11 0.82
C GLU A 119 -1.88 0.16 -0.63
N ALA A 120 -2.25 1.33 -1.17
CA ALA A 120 -1.92 1.74 -2.53
C ALA A 120 -0.41 1.89 -2.78
N LEU A 121 0.39 2.19 -1.75
CA LEU A 121 1.85 2.23 -1.85
C LEU A 121 2.45 0.87 -2.24
N VAL A 122 1.83 -0.24 -1.81
CA VAL A 122 2.28 -1.59 -2.20
C VAL A 122 1.94 -1.86 -3.65
N ASP A 123 0.75 -1.47 -4.09
CA ASP A 123 0.30 -1.66 -5.46
C ASP A 123 1.11 -0.78 -6.44
N ALA A 124 1.48 0.45 -6.02
CA ALA A 124 2.27 1.39 -6.81
C ALA A 124 3.72 0.95 -7.05
N GLY A 125 4.32 0.19 -6.13
CA GLY A 125 5.70 -0.25 -6.32
C GLY A 125 6.30 -0.85 -5.04
N THR A 126 6.32 -2.15 -4.96
CA THR A 126 6.61 -2.96 -3.79
C THR A 126 7.83 -2.51 -2.96
N VAL A 127 9.04 -2.72 -3.46
CA VAL A 127 10.28 -2.44 -2.71
C VAL A 127 10.55 -0.95 -2.57
N SER A 128 10.26 -0.18 -3.61
CA SER A 128 10.49 1.28 -3.62
C SER A 128 9.55 2.06 -2.68
N SER A 129 8.43 1.45 -2.26
CA SER A 129 7.49 2.06 -1.32
C SER A 129 7.86 1.84 0.16
N ILE A 130 8.77 0.90 0.48
CA ILE A 130 9.16 0.61 1.87
C ILE A 130 9.51 1.87 2.68
N PRO A 131 10.36 2.80 2.19
CA PRO A 131 10.71 4.00 2.96
C PRO A 131 9.53 4.95 3.20
N VAL A 132 8.52 4.89 2.33
CA VAL A 132 7.31 5.71 2.47
C VAL A 132 6.34 5.05 3.47
N ILE A 133 6.13 3.73 3.39
CA ILE A 133 5.33 2.97 4.35
C ILE A 133 5.90 3.11 5.76
N GLN A 134 7.23 3.16 5.90
CA GLN A 134 7.88 3.38 7.19
C GLN A 134 7.40 4.66 7.89
N LYS A 135 7.07 5.73 7.16
CA LYS A 135 6.54 6.97 7.74
C LYS A 135 5.18 6.77 8.42
N ALA A 136 4.39 5.79 7.97
CA ALA A 136 3.09 5.51 8.54
C ALA A 136 3.15 4.95 9.97
N PHE A 137 4.32 4.46 10.43
CA PHE A 137 4.50 4.09 11.85
C PHE A 137 4.56 5.29 12.80
N GLY A 138 4.70 6.51 12.28
CA GLY A 138 4.52 7.74 13.03
C GLY A 138 3.04 8.16 13.22
N ASP A 139 2.08 7.44 12.66
CA ASP A 139 0.67 7.80 12.76
C ASP A 139 0.15 7.69 14.19
N LYS A 140 -0.73 8.63 14.56
CA LYS A 140 -1.39 8.62 15.88
C LYS A 140 -2.32 7.42 16.06
N GLU A 141 -2.95 6.97 14.97
CA GLU A 141 -3.92 5.88 14.97
C GLU A 141 -3.23 4.51 14.88
N GLU A 142 -3.60 3.62 15.80
CA GLU A 142 -3.08 2.25 15.85
C GLU A 142 -3.40 1.47 14.57
N SER A 143 -4.60 1.63 14.04
CA SER A 143 -5.05 0.95 12.82
C SER A 143 -4.16 1.26 11.61
N VAL A 144 -3.72 2.51 11.44
CA VAL A 144 -2.81 2.89 10.36
C VAL A 144 -1.45 2.21 10.52
N ARG A 145 -0.90 2.19 11.75
CA ARG A 145 0.37 1.51 12.03
C ARG A 145 0.30 0.00 11.83
N LEU A 146 -0.83 -0.62 12.21
CA LEU A 146 -1.08 -2.05 11.95
C LEU A 146 -1.13 -2.36 10.44
N HIS A 147 -1.83 -1.53 9.66
CA HIS A 147 -1.86 -1.68 8.21
C HIS A 147 -0.47 -1.50 7.60
N ALA A 148 0.33 -0.57 8.10
CA ALA A 148 1.71 -0.42 7.64
C ALA A 148 2.55 -1.69 7.87
N ALA A 149 2.45 -2.33 9.04
CA ALA A 149 3.11 -3.59 9.33
C ALA A 149 2.61 -4.73 8.41
N LEU A 150 1.31 -4.83 8.20
CA LEU A 150 0.69 -5.80 7.30
C LEU A 150 1.19 -5.62 5.85
N MET A 151 1.31 -4.38 5.39
CA MET A 151 1.79 -4.09 4.04
C MET A 151 3.27 -4.43 3.87
N LEU A 152 4.11 -4.19 4.87
CA LEU A 152 5.51 -4.66 4.84
C LEU A 152 5.61 -6.19 4.78
N ARG A 153 4.73 -6.90 5.48
CA ARG A 153 4.62 -8.36 5.36
C ARG A 153 4.20 -8.77 3.95
N ARG A 154 3.20 -8.09 3.35
CA ARG A 154 2.71 -8.34 1.98
C ARG A 154 3.81 -8.16 0.94
N ILE A 155 4.67 -7.15 1.11
CA ILE A 155 5.86 -6.95 0.26
C ILE A 155 6.81 -8.15 0.37
N GLY A 156 6.98 -8.73 1.55
CA GLY A 156 7.76 -9.96 1.77
C GLY A 156 9.25 -9.86 1.44
N HIS A 157 9.79 -8.67 1.29
CA HIS A 157 11.18 -8.46 0.88
C HIS A 157 12.09 -8.29 2.09
N ARG A 158 13.34 -8.80 2.01
CA ARG A 158 14.33 -8.72 3.10
C ARG A 158 14.58 -7.29 3.63
N LEU A 159 14.35 -6.26 2.84
CA LEU A 159 14.48 -4.86 3.26
C LEU A 159 13.39 -4.43 4.23
N THR A 160 12.31 -5.20 4.41
CA THR A 160 11.28 -4.94 5.43
C THR A 160 11.72 -5.39 6.82
N VAL A 161 12.71 -6.30 6.92
CA VAL A 161 13.21 -6.83 8.20
C VAL A 161 13.65 -5.74 9.17
N PRO A 162 14.53 -4.79 8.80
CA PRO A 162 14.93 -3.74 9.73
C PRO A 162 13.76 -2.85 10.16
N VAL A 163 12.85 -2.52 9.25
CA VAL A 163 11.69 -1.67 9.57
C VAL A 163 10.76 -2.35 10.56
N LEU A 164 10.38 -3.61 10.30
CA LEU A 164 9.56 -4.39 11.22
C LEU A 164 10.28 -4.63 12.56
N GLY A 165 11.59 -4.85 12.54
CA GLY A 165 12.41 -5.00 13.74
C GLY A 165 12.38 -3.77 14.63
N ASP A 166 12.50 -2.58 14.05
CA ASP A 166 12.39 -1.33 14.81
C ASP A 166 10.98 -1.17 15.40
N VAL A 167 9.92 -1.48 14.64
CA VAL A 167 8.53 -1.41 15.11
C VAL A 167 8.28 -2.34 16.30
N VAL A 168 8.79 -3.57 16.26
CA VAL A 168 8.71 -4.52 17.39
C VAL A 168 9.26 -3.91 18.68
N LEU A 169 10.31 -3.11 18.58
CA LEU A 169 11.00 -2.58 19.76
C LEU A 169 10.43 -1.27 20.28
N VAL A 170 9.85 -0.43 19.40
CA VAL A 170 9.55 0.96 19.79
C VAL A 170 8.08 1.37 19.68
N ASP A 171 7.20 0.60 18.99
CA ASP A 171 5.80 1.02 18.89
C ASP A 171 5.14 1.07 20.27
N LYS A 172 4.35 2.11 20.49
CA LYS A 172 3.65 2.32 21.76
C LYS A 172 2.59 1.25 22.07
N SER A 173 1.99 0.66 21.01
CA SER A 173 0.96 -0.37 21.16
C SER A 173 1.55 -1.77 21.21
N PRO A 174 1.25 -2.57 22.22
CA PRO A 174 1.64 -3.98 22.24
C PRO A 174 1.02 -4.79 21.09
N THR A 175 -0.14 -4.39 20.59
CA THR A 175 -0.80 -5.02 19.44
C THR A 175 0.04 -4.84 18.17
N VAL A 176 0.54 -3.61 17.94
CA VAL A 176 1.40 -3.32 16.78
C VAL A 176 2.74 -4.04 16.91
N ARG A 177 3.36 -4.01 18.11
CA ARG A 177 4.62 -4.73 18.35
C ARG A 177 4.46 -6.24 18.14
N ALA A 178 3.36 -6.84 18.63
CA ALA A 178 3.08 -8.26 18.45
C ALA A 178 2.87 -8.63 16.97
N ALA A 179 2.10 -7.83 16.23
CA ALA A 179 1.90 -8.02 14.80
C ALA A 179 3.22 -7.90 14.02
N ALA A 180 4.03 -6.89 14.34
CA ALA A 180 5.34 -6.72 13.72
C ALA A 180 6.29 -7.89 14.03
N ALA A 181 6.28 -8.44 15.26
CA ALA A 181 7.03 -9.62 15.61
C ALA A 181 6.60 -10.85 14.79
N GLU A 182 5.29 -11.08 14.65
CA GLU A 182 4.75 -12.16 13.81
C GLU A 182 5.19 -12.01 12.34
N TYR A 183 5.06 -10.81 11.80
CA TYR A 183 5.41 -10.55 10.41
C TYR A 183 6.91 -10.66 10.17
N LEU A 184 7.72 -10.24 11.15
CA LEU A 184 9.17 -10.38 11.12
C LEU A 184 9.61 -11.85 11.00
N GLY A 185 8.92 -12.78 11.68
CA GLY A 185 9.17 -14.22 11.54
C GLY A 185 8.93 -14.73 10.12
N LYS A 186 7.89 -14.21 9.45
CA LYS A 186 7.51 -14.62 8.08
C LYS A 186 8.45 -14.07 7.00
N VAL A 187 8.89 -12.82 7.13
CA VAL A 187 9.81 -12.19 6.15
C VAL A 187 11.27 -12.42 6.48
N GLY A 188 11.58 -12.83 7.71
CA GLY A 188 12.92 -13.02 8.25
C GLY A 188 13.47 -14.43 8.16
N VAL A 189 12.88 -15.32 7.34
CA VAL A 189 13.37 -16.71 7.18
C VAL A 189 14.85 -16.69 6.79
N LYS A 190 15.68 -17.48 7.52
CA LYS A 190 17.13 -17.54 7.37
C LYS A 190 17.84 -16.18 7.51
N ASN A 191 17.29 -15.26 8.30
CA ASN A 191 17.85 -13.92 8.52
C ASN A 191 18.27 -13.72 9.98
N LEU A 192 19.58 -13.66 10.22
CA LEU A 192 20.14 -13.45 11.57
C LEU A 192 19.72 -12.12 12.20
N ARG A 193 19.51 -11.09 11.41
CA ARG A 193 19.04 -9.80 11.91
C ARG A 193 17.64 -9.88 12.50
N ALA A 194 16.77 -10.69 11.86
CA ALA A 194 15.44 -10.97 12.40
C ALA A 194 15.51 -11.70 13.75
N VAL A 195 16.42 -12.68 13.88
CA VAL A 195 16.70 -13.36 15.17
C VAL A 195 17.09 -12.33 16.24
N GLY A 196 17.98 -11.39 15.91
CA GLY A 196 18.41 -10.35 16.84
C GLY A 196 17.27 -9.43 17.33
N PHE A 197 16.36 -9.04 16.45
CA PHE A 197 15.19 -8.25 16.82
C PHE A 197 14.21 -9.06 17.69
N LEU A 198 13.94 -10.30 17.34
CA LEU A 198 13.05 -11.17 18.10
C LEU A 198 13.64 -11.55 19.46
N ALA A 199 14.96 -11.70 19.56
CA ALA A 199 15.64 -11.90 20.84
C ALA A 199 15.40 -10.74 21.81
N LYS A 200 15.46 -9.51 21.31
CA LYS A 200 15.11 -8.31 22.13
C LYS A 200 13.60 -8.26 22.45
N ALA A 201 12.74 -8.70 21.54
CA ALA A 201 11.30 -8.76 21.78
C ALA A 201 10.90 -9.74 22.88
N LEU A 202 11.75 -10.71 23.24
CA LEU A 202 11.54 -11.55 24.44
C LEU A 202 11.66 -10.78 25.78
N GLU A 203 12.17 -9.55 25.74
CA GLU A 203 12.25 -8.66 26.90
C GLU A 203 11.07 -7.67 26.96
N ASP A 204 10.09 -7.79 26.03
CA ASP A 204 8.92 -6.92 26.03
C ASP A 204 8.07 -7.10 27.28
N LYS A 205 7.55 -5.99 27.79
CA LYS A 205 6.65 -5.99 28.95
C LYS A 205 5.34 -6.77 28.73
N SER A 206 4.90 -6.89 27.48
CA SER A 206 3.69 -7.61 27.11
C SER A 206 3.98 -9.09 26.85
N PRO A 207 3.37 -10.02 27.60
CA PRO A 207 3.48 -11.45 27.32
C PRO A 207 3.07 -11.80 25.90
N THR A 208 2.07 -11.12 25.33
CA THR A 208 1.60 -11.33 23.97
C THR A 208 2.71 -11.06 22.94
N VAL A 209 3.51 -9.99 23.11
CA VAL A 209 4.65 -9.69 22.26
C VAL A 209 5.70 -10.78 22.36
N ARG A 210 6.03 -11.21 23.60
CA ARG A 210 7.00 -12.27 23.85
C ARG A 210 6.57 -13.61 23.23
N ILE A 211 5.27 -13.96 23.33
CA ILE A 211 4.69 -15.17 22.67
C ILE A 211 4.86 -15.08 21.15
N ARG A 212 4.52 -13.95 20.53
CA ARG A 212 4.68 -13.78 19.07
C ARG A 212 6.14 -13.84 18.63
N ALA A 213 7.05 -13.32 19.44
CA ALA A 213 8.49 -13.43 19.17
C ALA A 213 8.95 -14.89 19.20
N ILE A 214 8.51 -15.71 20.17
CA ILE A 214 8.80 -17.13 20.27
C ILE A 214 8.26 -17.89 19.04
N GLU A 215 7.00 -17.67 18.68
CA GLU A 215 6.41 -18.29 17.50
C GLU A 215 7.22 -17.98 16.25
N SER A 216 7.62 -16.73 16.10
CA SER A 216 8.38 -16.24 14.95
C SER A 216 9.79 -16.80 14.88
N LEU A 217 10.45 -16.99 16.02
CA LEU A 217 11.75 -17.66 16.08
C LEU A 217 11.68 -19.10 15.56
N GLY A 218 10.57 -19.79 15.81
CA GLY A 218 10.33 -21.13 15.27
C GLY A 218 10.23 -21.22 13.74
N PHE A 219 9.85 -20.11 13.08
CA PHE A 219 9.75 -20.04 11.62
C PHE A 219 11.07 -19.67 10.92
N ILE A 220 12.04 -19.11 11.63
CA ILE A 220 13.25 -18.53 11.01
C ILE A 220 14.21 -19.58 10.44
N GLN A 221 14.16 -20.83 10.89
CA GLN A 221 15.00 -21.93 10.37
C GLN A 221 16.51 -21.68 10.51
N LEU A 222 16.93 -21.12 11.64
CA LEU A 222 18.34 -20.91 11.98
C LEU A 222 18.65 -21.51 13.36
N LYS A 223 19.79 -22.19 13.49
CA LYS A 223 20.25 -22.74 14.78
C LYS A 223 20.36 -21.69 15.88
N GLN A 224 20.71 -20.46 15.51
CA GLN A 224 20.77 -19.34 16.45
C GLN A 224 19.41 -18.99 17.07
N ALA A 225 18.29 -19.29 16.38
CA ALA A 225 16.96 -19.10 16.94
C ALA A 225 16.67 -20.07 18.09
N ILE A 226 17.24 -21.28 18.06
CA ILE A 226 17.09 -22.28 19.13
C ILE A 226 17.64 -21.77 20.45
N ALA A 227 18.87 -21.22 20.43
CA ALA A 227 19.49 -20.65 21.62
C ALA A 227 18.70 -19.46 22.20
N VAL A 228 17.98 -18.72 21.36
CA VAL A 228 17.10 -17.64 21.80
C VAL A 228 15.79 -18.19 22.38
N LEU A 229 15.22 -19.24 21.79
CA LEU A 229 14.03 -19.92 22.30
C LEU A 229 14.21 -20.48 23.71
N GLU A 230 15.42 -20.94 24.07
CA GLU A 230 15.77 -21.42 25.42
C GLU A 230 15.48 -20.38 26.50
N LYS A 231 15.65 -19.09 26.20
CA LYS A 231 15.29 -17.99 27.13
C LYS A 231 13.80 -17.96 27.43
N GLY A 232 12.96 -18.28 26.45
CA GLY A 232 11.51 -18.32 26.59
C GLY A 232 11.03 -19.41 27.57
N LEU A 233 11.79 -20.51 27.72
CA LEU A 233 11.48 -21.57 28.68
C LEU A 233 11.60 -21.11 30.16
N GLN A 234 12.29 -20.00 30.41
CA GLN A 234 12.52 -19.41 31.72
C GLN A 234 11.70 -18.13 31.96
N ASP A 235 10.75 -17.82 31.07
CA ASP A 235 9.93 -16.62 31.18
C ASP A 235 9.09 -16.63 32.46
N SER A 236 8.87 -15.45 33.02
CA SER A 236 8.03 -15.27 34.22
C SER A 236 6.55 -15.67 33.96
N ASP A 237 6.06 -15.43 32.75
CA ASP A 237 4.69 -15.75 32.36
C ASP A 237 4.54 -17.21 31.93
N PRO A 238 3.61 -17.98 32.52
CA PRO A 238 3.44 -19.39 32.19
C PRO A 238 2.99 -19.63 30.74
N GLY A 239 2.20 -18.73 30.15
CA GLY A 239 1.78 -18.82 28.73
C GLY A 239 2.96 -18.71 27.77
N VAL A 240 3.92 -17.84 28.10
CA VAL A 240 5.18 -17.70 27.35
C VAL A 240 6.01 -18.98 27.45
N ARG A 241 6.17 -19.56 28.65
CA ARG A 241 6.90 -20.81 28.83
C ARG A 241 6.26 -21.99 28.08
N ILE A 242 4.92 -22.11 28.15
CA ILE A 242 4.17 -23.14 27.40
C ILE A 242 4.46 -23.01 25.90
N ARG A 243 4.31 -21.81 25.35
CA ARG A 243 4.55 -21.57 23.92
C ARG A 243 6.00 -21.86 23.53
N ALA A 244 6.97 -21.47 24.37
CA ALA A 244 8.37 -21.78 24.13
C ALA A 244 8.65 -23.29 24.08
N THR A 245 8.02 -24.05 25.00
CA THR A 245 8.13 -25.53 25.03
C THR A 245 7.56 -26.14 23.75
N GLU A 246 6.36 -25.73 23.31
CA GLU A 246 5.71 -26.21 22.09
C GLU A 246 6.56 -25.93 20.85
N VAL A 247 7.02 -24.68 20.70
CA VAL A 247 7.82 -24.28 19.55
C VAL A 247 9.16 -25.00 19.53
N MET A 248 9.82 -25.13 20.67
CA MET A 248 11.09 -25.86 20.79
C MET A 248 10.92 -27.33 20.37
N GLY A 249 9.87 -28.01 20.85
CA GLY A 249 9.56 -29.39 20.45
C GLY A 249 9.38 -29.55 18.94
N HIS A 250 8.67 -28.60 18.29
CA HIS A 250 8.49 -28.62 16.84
C HIS A 250 9.79 -28.36 16.05
N VAL A 251 10.64 -27.46 16.54
CA VAL A 251 11.91 -27.14 15.87
C VAL A 251 12.86 -28.32 15.96
N LEU A 252 13.00 -28.92 17.15
CA LEU A 252 13.89 -30.07 17.35
C LEU A 252 13.42 -31.32 16.60
N ALA A 253 12.10 -31.54 16.49
CA ALA A 253 11.55 -32.68 15.74
C ALA A 253 11.90 -32.61 14.23
N LYS A 254 11.98 -31.41 13.65
CA LYS A 254 12.36 -31.24 12.24
C LYS A 254 13.86 -31.40 11.95
N ASP A 255 14.72 -31.24 12.95
CA ASP A 255 16.16 -31.45 12.79
C ASP A 255 16.54 -32.95 12.77
N PHE A 256 15.59 -33.86 13.02
CA PHE A 256 15.79 -35.31 13.02
C PHE A 256 15.19 -36.02 11.77
N GLU A 257 14.56 -35.26 10.85
CA GLU A 257 14.16 -35.74 9.53
C GLU A 257 15.16 -35.30 8.45
#